data_8c023cef6fe2854508886738cff6ded9
#
_entry.id   8c023cef6fe2854508886738cff6ded9
#
_cell.length_a   1.000
_cell.length_b   1.000
_cell.length_c   1.000
_cell.angle_alpha   90.00
_cell.angle_beta   90.00
_cell.angle_gamma   90.00
#
_symmetry.space_group_name_H-M   'P 1'
#
loop_
_entity.id
_entity.type
_entity.pdbx_description
1 polymer ?
#
loop_
_entity_poly.entity_id
_entity_poly.type
_entity_poly.pdbx_seq_one_letter_code
_entity_poly.pdbx_strand_id
1 'polypeptide(L)'
;MVFHNNNKQSNCKVGIIGGGVAGSTAALRLAELGIDVELFEEGKSLVNGPPICHLHAGGNLYREISDEQCATLLKQSIDTVRAYPASVNVRPTVLAVPTHDAGDPKELLPRLTMLQSLYAQLVQQDPCNSVLGNPDDYYRLYNEADITALAVLEQPLCPQTPDEWMIPVAKSINPKQFKYPIVMVQEYGLSVFRIAATVSLALAQKNNCIVHTSTKVTNLSYLADSQTWTLEFSNNSINQPQTEHFDYIVNASGFRTGTIDDLIHVKRDRLVEFKSAYVTHWQDCHAQWPEVIFHGERGTPQGMAQLTPYPNGYFQLHGMTEDITLFKDGLVHSTTTSSQPHLAASFLTKISDRWQQQEVSERTERAIAHMSQFVPSFTTATVGGMPLFGAQQIPGLDPTLRAADVSFAAQRYARSEIVKASSALSAANEIVADLIANKLIDPLNNTDIIEEEFKTNQTLSLDDVVNKAVAIAKERGYPQELAIPTGYQRAI
;
A
#
# COMPACT_ATOMS: atom_id res chain seq x y z
N MET A 1 -20.19 -41.79 -15.50
CA MET A 1 -20.28 -40.64 -16.40
C MET A 1 -19.12 -39.71 -16.02
N VAL A 2 -18.12 -39.62 -16.88
CA VAL A 2 -16.98 -38.74 -16.71
C VAL A 2 -17.41 -37.37 -17.23
N PHE A 3 -17.62 -36.41 -16.33
CA PHE A 3 -17.86 -35.01 -16.73
C PHE A 3 -16.51 -34.46 -17.26
N HIS A 4 -16.38 -34.37 -18.56
CA HIS A 4 -15.36 -33.54 -19.19
C HIS A 4 -15.73 -32.11 -18.87
N ASN A 5 -14.99 -31.50 -17.95
CA ASN A 5 -14.92 -30.06 -17.82
C ASN A 5 -14.27 -29.51 -19.10
N ASN A 6 -15.10 -29.10 -20.06
CA ASN A 6 -14.65 -28.25 -21.16
C ASN A 6 -14.45 -26.84 -20.60
N ASN A 7 -13.32 -26.59 -19.93
CA ASN A 7 -12.81 -25.24 -19.79
C ASN A 7 -12.45 -24.79 -21.23
N LYS A 8 -13.35 -24.07 -21.87
CA LYS A 8 -13.00 -23.23 -23.01
C LYS A 8 -12.02 -22.19 -22.48
N GLN A 9 -10.74 -22.41 -22.75
CA GLN A 9 -9.69 -21.42 -22.55
C GLN A 9 -10.14 -20.17 -23.29
N SER A 10 -10.30 -19.04 -22.59
CA SER A 10 -10.64 -17.78 -23.24
C SER A 10 -9.45 -17.41 -24.13
N ASN A 11 -9.66 -17.15 -25.41
CA ASN A 11 -8.59 -16.68 -26.30
C ASN A 11 -8.22 -15.21 -26.04
N CYS A 12 -8.63 -14.63 -24.91
CA CYS A 12 -8.39 -13.24 -24.56
C CYS A 12 -6.98 -13.07 -24.02
N LYS A 13 -6.21 -12.18 -24.63
CA LYS A 13 -4.86 -11.80 -24.19
C LYS A 13 -4.87 -10.37 -23.66
N VAL A 14 -4.44 -10.19 -22.41
CA VAL A 14 -4.41 -8.89 -21.70
C VAL A 14 -2.98 -8.41 -21.51
N GLY A 15 -2.68 -7.19 -21.96
CA GLY A 15 -1.44 -6.49 -21.67
C GLY A 15 -1.57 -5.59 -20.45
N ILE A 16 -0.68 -5.73 -19.46
CA ILE A 16 -0.67 -4.90 -18.25
C ILE A 16 0.61 -4.08 -18.23
N ILE A 17 0.49 -2.77 -18.14
CA ILE A 17 1.61 -1.82 -18.12
C ILE A 17 1.82 -1.32 -16.69
N GLY A 18 2.93 -1.71 -16.07
CA GLY A 18 3.31 -1.42 -14.69
C GLY A 18 3.07 -2.59 -13.74
N GLY A 19 4.15 -3.08 -13.12
CA GLY A 19 4.17 -4.20 -12.17
C GLY A 19 4.13 -3.77 -10.70
N GLY A 20 3.53 -2.62 -10.39
CA GLY A 20 3.24 -2.18 -9.02
C GLY A 20 2.19 -3.06 -8.36
N VAL A 21 1.73 -2.70 -7.13
CA VAL A 21 0.70 -3.47 -6.41
C VAL A 21 -0.54 -3.69 -7.27
N ALA A 22 -1.02 -2.63 -7.95
CA ALA A 22 -2.22 -2.71 -8.80
C ALA A 22 -2.05 -3.67 -9.98
N GLY A 23 -0.98 -3.48 -10.79
CA GLY A 23 -0.77 -4.30 -11.97
C GLY A 23 -0.44 -5.74 -11.65
N SER A 24 0.35 -6.00 -10.60
CA SER A 24 0.65 -7.37 -10.16
C SER A 24 -0.59 -8.09 -9.59
N THR A 25 -1.46 -7.38 -8.87
CA THR A 25 -2.73 -7.92 -8.37
C THR A 25 -3.68 -8.24 -9.52
N ALA A 26 -3.79 -7.33 -10.50
CA ALA A 26 -4.60 -7.57 -11.69
C ALA A 26 -4.06 -8.76 -12.51
N ALA A 27 -2.73 -8.84 -12.71
CA ALA A 27 -2.10 -9.96 -13.42
C ALA A 27 -2.41 -11.31 -12.75
N LEU A 28 -2.28 -11.39 -11.41
CA LEU A 28 -2.58 -12.60 -10.67
C LEU A 28 -4.07 -12.96 -10.75
N ARG A 29 -4.96 -11.96 -10.60
CA ARG A 29 -6.41 -12.17 -10.69
C ARG A 29 -6.82 -12.72 -12.06
N LEU A 30 -6.35 -12.10 -13.13
CA LEU A 30 -6.65 -12.52 -14.49
C LEU A 30 -6.05 -13.90 -14.81
N ALA A 31 -4.81 -14.16 -14.40
CA ALA A 31 -4.16 -15.45 -14.59
C ALA A 31 -4.87 -16.60 -13.84
N GLU A 32 -5.40 -16.36 -12.63
CA GLU A 32 -6.19 -17.36 -11.90
C GLU A 32 -7.53 -17.66 -12.57
N LEU A 33 -8.08 -16.71 -13.32
CA LEU A 33 -9.27 -16.94 -14.14
C LEU A 33 -8.98 -17.60 -15.49
N GLY A 34 -7.71 -17.96 -15.76
CA GLY A 34 -7.31 -18.65 -17.01
C GLY A 34 -7.15 -17.70 -18.21
N ILE A 35 -7.06 -16.39 -17.98
CA ILE A 35 -6.83 -15.37 -19.03
C ILE A 35 -5.34 -15.29 -19.29
N ASP A 36 -4.92 -15.17 -20.54
CA ASP A 36 -3.53 -14.99 -20.93
C ASP A 36 -3.09 -13.54 -20.62
N VAL A 37 -2.00 -13.39 -19.87
CA VAL A 37 -1.52 -12.08 -19.39
C VAL A 37 -0.06 -11.86 -19.74
N GLU A 38 0.27 -10.67 -20.23
CA GLU A 38 1.65 -10.19 -20.25
C GLU A 38 1.77 -8.90 -19.42
N LEU A 39 2.66 -8.93 -18.42
CA LEU A 39 2.91 -7.84 -17.49
C LEU A 39 4.26 -7.18 -17.80
N PHE A 40 4.26 -5.88 -18.10
CA PHE A 40 5.44 -5.09 -18.43
C PHE A 40 5.81 -4.17 -17.27
N GLU A 41 7.00 -4.35 -16.69
CA GLU A 41 7.53 -3.55 -15.59
C GLU A 41 8.89 -2.93 -15.96
N GLU A 42 8.99 -1.60 -15.88
CA GLU A 42 10.23 -0.86 -16.19
C GLU A 42 11.34 -1.15 -15.17
N GLY A 43 10.98 -1.43 -13.92
CA GLY A 43 11.90 -1.78 -12.84
C GLY A 43 12.41 -3.21 -12.92
N LYS A 44 13.43 -3.51 -12.12
CA LYS A 44 14.08 -4.84 -12.07
C LYS A 44 13.22 -5.92 -11.41
N SER A 45 12.21 -5.54 -10.63
CA SER A 45 11.35 -6.45 -9.87
C SER A 45 9.94 -5.89 -9.77
N LEU A 46 8.99 -6.72 -9.30
CA LEU A 46 7.60 -6.28 -9.08
C LEU A 46 7.45 -5.49 -7.79
N VAL A 47 6.41 -4.66 -7.72
CA VAL A 47 6.03 -3.86 -6.54
C VAL A 47 7.20 -2.98 -6.07
N ASN A 48 7.79 -2.23 -7.00
CA ASN A 48 8.93 -1.37 -6.70
C ASN A 48 8.56 -0.09 -5.94
N GLY A 49 7.35 0.39 -6.05
CA GLY A 49 6.99 1.60 -5.36
C GLY A 49 5.58 2.11 -5.67
N PRO A 50 5.21 3.17 -4.99
CA PRO A 50 5.98 3.86 -3.98
C PRO A 50 5.98 3.09 -2.65
N PRO A 51 7.13 2.68 -2.12
CA PRO A 51 7.20 2.05 -0.81
C PRO A 51 7.12 3.07 0.33
N ILE A 52 6.52 4.22 0.09
CA ILE A 52 6.48 5.38 0.98
C ILE A 52 5.81 5.06 2.30
N CYS A 53 4.95 4.08 2.32
CA CYS A 53 4.13 3.80 3.47
C CYS A 53 4.24 2.33 3.83
N HIS A 54 4.24 2.06 5.13
CA HIS A 54 3.55 0.89 5.54
C HIS A 54 2.11 1.03 5.03
N LEU A 55 1.63 -0.04 4.45
CA LEU A 55 0.27 -0.07 3.97
C LEU A 55 -0.63 -0.34 5.18
N HIS A 56 -1.75 0.35 5.29
CA HIS A 56 -2.74 0.10 6.32
C HIS A 56 -3.77 -0.91 5.87
N ALA A 57 -4.22 -1.75 6.81
CA ALA A 57 -5.42 -2.56 6.69
C ALA A 57 -6.42 -2.08 7.73
N GLY A 58 -7.40 -1.30 7.30
CA GLY A 58 -8.43 -0.71 8.14
C GLY A 58 -9.10 0.49 7.49
N GLY A 59 -9.92 1.21 8.23
CA GLY A 59 -10.68 2.36 7.73
C GLY A 59 -9.86 3.63 7.49
N ASN A 60 -8.61 3.65 7.91
CA ASN A 60 -7.69 4.78 7.73
C ASN A 60 -8.29 6.10 8.29
N LEU A 61 -8.33 6.26 9.59
CA LEU A 61 -8.98 7.35 10.34
C LEU A 61 -8.33 8.73 10.14
N TYR A 62 -8.16 9.16 8.89
CA TYR A 62 -7.71 10.51 8.57
C TYR A 62 -8.84 11.51 8.72
N ARG A 63 -8.54 12.71 9.20
CA ARG A 63 -9.53 13.79 9.34
C ARG A 63 -10.11 14.26 8.01
N GLU A 64 -9.29 14.25 6.97
CA GLU A 64 -9.56 14.87 5.68
C GLU A 64 -10.48 14.04 4.78
N ILE A 65 -10.73 12.76 5.11
CA ILE A 65 -11.56 11.88 4.28
C ILE A 65 -12.95 11.68 4.88
N SER A 66 -13.94 11.41 4.01
CA SER A 66 -15.31 11.17 4.43
C SER A 66 -15.50 9.79 5.08
N ASP A 67 -16.62 9.61 5.77
CA ASP A 67 -17.00 8.33 6.37
C ASP A 67 -17.20 7.24 5.31
N GLU A 68 -17.69 7.61 4.12
CA GLU A 68 -17.87 6.69 2.99
C GLU A 68 -16.52 6.19 2.47
N GLN A 69 -15.52 7.05 2.38
CA GLN A 69 -14.16 6.63 2.01
C GLN A 69 -13.58 5.68 3.08
N CYS A 70 -13.78 5.97 4.37
CA CYS A 70 -13.34 5.09 5.45
C CYS A 70 -14.03 3.71 5.38
N ALA A 71 -15.33 3.68 5.15
CA ALA A 71 -16.10 2.43 5.00
C ALA A 71 -15.62 1.61 3.79
N THR A 72 -15.36 2.26 2.65
CA THR A 72 -14.81 1.63 1.45
C THR A 72 -13.43 1.05 1.73
N LEU A 73 -12.53 1.82 2.35
CA LEU A 73 -11.19 1.38 2.67
C LEU A 73 -11.17 0.23 3.69
N LEU A 74 -12.09 0.18 4.64
CA LEU A 74 -12.23 -0.94 5.56
C LEU A 74 -12.55 -2.24 4.81
N LYS A 75 -13.55 -2.23 3.93
CA LYS A 75 -13.91 -3.40 3.10
C LYS A 75 -12.73 -3.86 2.26
N GLN A 76 -12.14 -2.94 1.49
CA GLN A 76 -10.99 -3.23 0.63
C GLN A 76 -9.77 -3.73 1.43
N SER A 77 -9.61 -3.29 2.68
CA SER A 77 -8.54 -3.76 3.56
C SER A 77 -8.76 -5.21 4.00
N ILE A 78 -9.99 -5.58 4.33
CA ILE A 78 -10.36 -6.97 4.66
C ILE A 78 -10.04 -7.88 3.48
N ASP A 79 -10.49 -7.52 2.27
CA ASP A 79 -10.22 -8.26 1.04
C ASP A 79 -8.72 -8.40 0.78
N THR A 80 -7.96 -7.31 1.00
CA THR A 80 -6.50 -7.32 0.83
C THR A 80 -5.79 -8.24 1.82
N VAL A 81 -6.21 -8.26 3.07
CA VAL A 81 -5.65 -9.17 4.09
C VAL A 81 -5.94 -10.64 3.74
N ARG A 82 -7.14 -10.92 3.25
CA ARG A 82 -7.52 -12.26 2.75
C ARG A 82 -6.70 -12.64 1.52
N ALA A 83 -6.51 -11.71 0.57
CA ALA A 83 -5.73 -11.94 -0.64
C ALA A 83 -4.22 -12.13 -0.37
N TYR A 84 -3.68 -11.40 0.61
CA TYR A 84 -2.24 -11.37 0.94
C TYR A 84 -1.96 -11.63 2.43
N PRO A 85 -2.36 -12.76 3.01
CA PRO A 85 -2.28 -13.00 4.46
C PRO A 85 -0.85 -12.95 4.98
N ALA A 86 0.14 -13.39 4.20
CA ALA A 86 1.55 -13.34 4.57
C ALA A 86 2.11 -11.90 4.65
N SER A 87 1.40 -10.89 4.13
CA SER A 87 1.88 -9.50 4.15
C SER A 87 1.56 -8.74 5.44
N VAL A 88 0.71 -9.28 6.30
CA VAL A 88 0.17 -8.57 7.45
C VAL A 88 1.19 -8.48 8.59
N ASN A 89 1.29 -7.29 9.20
CA ASN A 89 1.90 -7.05 10.50
C ASN A 89 0.77 -6.89 11.52
N VAL A 90 0.49 -7.94 12.28
CA VAL A 90 -0.58 -7.94 13.29
C VAL A 90 -0.13 -7.10 14.47
N ARG A 91 -0.51 -5.85 14.47
CA ARG A 91 -0.30 -4.88 15.54
C ARG A 91 -1.32 -3.74 15.41
N PRO A 92 -1.87 -3.24 16.52
CA PRO A 92 -2.84 -2.14 16.47
C PRO A 92 -2.18 -0.82 16.13
N THR A 93 -3.01 0.18 15.85
CA THR A 93 -2.62 1.57 15.61
C THR A 93 -3.17 2.46 16.70
N VAL A 94 -2.32 3.31 17.28
CA VAL A 94 -2.67 4.31 18.29
C VAL A 94 -2.80 5.68 17.62
N LEU A 95 -3.88 6.39 17.93
CA LEU A 95 -4.16 7.76 17.49
C LEU A 95 -4.15 8.68 18.72
N ALA A 96 -3.24 9.63 18.75
CA ALA A 96 -3.11 10.60 19.83
C ALA A 96 -3.19 12.02 19.28
N VAL A 97 -3.98 12.88 19.94
CA VAL A 97 -4.14 14.30 19.57
C VAL A 97 -3.37 15.16 20.55
N PRO A 98 -2.28 15.83 20.14
CA PRO A 98 -1.53 16.72 21.00
C PRO A 98 -2.39 17.91 21.46
N THR A 99 -2.08 18.46 22.63
CA THR A 99 -2.84 19.61 23.20
C THR A 99 -2.78 20.87 22.32
N HIS A 100 -1.72 21.03 21.55
CA HIS A 100 -1.55 22.17 20.64
C HIS A 100 -2.28 22.00 19.28
N ASP A 101 -2.71 20.77 18.94
CA ASP A 101 -3.49 20.53 17.72
C ASP A 101 -4.92 21.08 17.89
N ALA A 102 -5.52 21.59 16.80
CA ALA A 102 -6.85 22.20 16.85
C ALA A 102 -7.99 21.18 17.04
N GLY A 103 -7.80 19.93 16.63
CA GLY A 103 -8.84 18.89 16.64
C GLY A 103 -9.17 18.35 18.04
N ASP A 104 -10.35 17.76 18.16
CA ASP A 104 -10.79 17.03 19.36
C ASP A 104 -10.80 15.52 19.05
N PRO A 105 -10.14 14.65 19.85
CA PRO A 105 -10.17 13.22 19.65
C PRO A 105 -11.60 12.63 19.73
N LYS A 106 -12.53 13.31 20.38
CA LYS A 106 -13.95 12.89 20.44
C LYS A 106 -14.66 12.94 19.10
N GLU A 107 -14.18 13.75 18.16
CA GLU A 107 -14.71 13.80 16.79
C GLU A 107 -14.51 12.48 16.04
N LEU A 108 -13.57 11.62 16.46
CA LEU A 108 -13.36 10.29 15.89
C LEU A 108 -14.41 9.26 16.34
N LEU A 109 -15.10 9.48 17.47
CA LEU A 109 -15.97 8.47 18.09
C LEU A 109 -17.14 8.03 17.20
N PRO A 110 -17.88 8.92 16.52
CA PRO A 110 -18.95 8.51 15.61
C PRO A 110 -18.44 7.60 14.49
N ARG A 111 -17.29 7.95 13.90
CA ARG A 111 -16.63 7.18 12.83
C ARG A 111 -16.16 5.82 13.33
N LEU A 112 -15.53 5.75 14.49
CA LEU A 112 -15.11 4.49 15.12
C LEU A 112 -16.29 3.55 15.36
N THR A 113 -17.40 4.08 15.89
CA THR A 113 -18.64 3.31 16.11
C THR A 113 -19.23 2.80 14.79
N MET A 114 -19.25 3.63 13.75
CA MET A 114 -19.70 3.25 12.42
C MET A 114 -18.84 2.15 11.82
N LEU A 115 -17.50 2.26 11.88
CA LEU A 115 -16.56 1.28 11.34
C LEU A 115 -16.64 -0.05 12.12
N GLN A 116 -16.74 -0.02 13.45
CA GLN A 116 -16.93 -1.22 14.26
C GLN A 116 -18.23 -1.95 13.89
N SER A 117 -19.33 -1.20 13.74
CA SER A 117 -20.62 -1.76 13.34
C SER A 117 -20.55 -2.38 11.94
N LEU A 118 -19.91 -1.71 11.00
CA LEU A 118 -19.68 -2.23 9.64
C LEU A 118 -18.82 -3.49 9.67
N TYR A 119 -17.72 -3.49 10.43
CA TYR A 119 -16.85 -4.66 10.55
C TYR A 119 -17.60 -5.86 11.15
N ALA A 120 -18.38 -5.64 12.21
CA ALA A 120 -19.21 -6.69 12.80
C ALA A 120 -20.22 -7.27 11.80
N GLN A 121 -20.87 -6.42 10.98
CA GLN A 121 -21.78 -6.87 9.92
C GLN A 121 -21.05 -7.70 8.86
N LEU A 122 -19.87 -7.29 8.42
CA LEU A 122 -19.07 -8.02 7.43
C LEU A 122 -18.62 -9.39 7.97
N VAL A 123 -18.22 -9.48 9.25
CA VAL A 123 -17.85 -10.75 9.89
C VAL A 123 -19.09 -11.64 10.07
N GLN A 124 -20.26 -11.08 10.37
CA GLN A 124 -21.51 -11.85 10.46
C GLN A 124 -21.92 -12.41 9.08
N GLN A 125 -21.70 -11.68 8.01
CA GLN A 125 -21.98 -12.13 6.63
C GLN A 125 -21.04 -13.24 6.18
N ASP A 126 -19.76 -13.11 6.49
CA ASP A 126 -18.73 -14.11 6.21
C ASP A 126 -17.70 -14.12 7.37
N PRO A 127 -17.64 -15.20 8.17
CA PRO A 127 -16.67 -15.34 9.26
C PRO A 127 -15.19 -15.21 8.82
N CYS A 128 -14.88 -15.49 7.55
CA CYS A 128 -13.52 -15.30 7.00
C CYS A 128 -13.09 -13.83 6.98
N ASN A 129 -14.03 -12.88 7.12
CA ASN A 129 -13.74 -11.45 7.26
C ASN A 129 -13.16 -11.05 8.64
N SER A 130 -13.09 -11.97 9.61
CA SER A 130 -12.51 -11.71 10.93
C SER A 130 -10.98 -11.58 10.90
N VAL A 131 -10.45 -10.80 9.97
CA VAL A 131 -9.00 -10.65 9.72
C VAL A 131 -8.36 -9.50 10.53
N LEU A 132 -9.17 -8.64 11.14
CA LEU A 132 -8.73 -7.53 11.99
C LEU A 132 -9.00 -7.80 13.49
N GLY A 133 -9.16 -9.07 13.87
CA GLY A 133 -9.49 -9.48 15.24
C GLY A 133 -10.99 -9.49 15.53
N ASN A 134 -11.34 -9.61 16.82
CA ASN A 134 -12.75 -9.62 17.25
C ASN A 134 -13.39 -8.24 17.01
N PRO A 135 -14.55 -8.15 16.34
CA PRO A 135 -15.27 -6.88 16.18
C PRO A 135 -15.55 -6.13 17.46
N ASP A 136 -15.80 -6.81 18.57
CA ASP A 136 -16.06 -6.17 19.87
C ASP A 136 -14.82 -5.41 20.40
N ASP A 137 -13.63 -5.84 19.99
CA ASP A 137 -12.34 -5.25 20.36
C ASP A 137 -11.77 -4.33 19.26
N TYR A 138 -12.59 -3.93 18.26
CA TYR A 138 -12.13 -3.16 17.10
C TYR A 138 -11.42 -1.86 17.49
N TYR A 139 -11.86 -1.19 18.56
CA TYR A 139 -11.15 -0.05 19.15
C TYR A 139 -11.25 0.00 20.66
N ARG A 140 -10.29 0.66 21.30
CA ARG A 140 -10.27 0.94 22.71
C ARG A 140 -9.90 2.39 22.99
N LEU A 141 -10.55 2.99 23.99
CA LEU A 141 -10.34 4.37 24.42
C LEU A 141 -9.59 4.40 25.75
N TYR A 142 -8.61 5.28 25.84
CA TYR A 142 -7.78 5.46 27.03
C TYR A 142 -7.90 6.91 27.52
N ASN A 143 -8.19 7.09 28.80
CA ASN A 143 -8.09 8.38 29.47
C ASN A 143 -6.71 8.57 30.12
N GLU A 144 -6.45 9.73 30.74
CA GLU A 144 -5.15 10.02 31.36
C GLU A 144 -4.82 9.07 32.53
N ALA A 145 -5.82 8.64 33.30
CA ALA A 145 -5.64 7.70 34.40
C ALA A 145 -5.25 6.31 33.88
N ASP A 146 -5.86 5.85 32.79
CA ASP A 146 -5.52 4.57 32.13
C ASP A 146 -4.06 4.58 31.66
N ILE A 147 -3.63 5.64 30.97
CA ILE A 147 -2.24 5.79 30.51
C ILE A 147 -1.27 5.79 31.69
N THR A 148 -1.60 6.51 32.76
CA THR A 148 -0.77 6.56 33.96
C THR A 148 -0.66 5.19 34.62
N ALA A 149 -1.74 4.42 34.66
CA ALA A 149 -1.77 3.08 35.24
C ALA A 149 -0.94 2.08 34.39
N LEU A 150 -1.00 2.19 33.06
CA LEU A 150 -0.24 1.32 32.16
C LEU A 150 1.26 1.64 32.17
N ALA A 151 1.65 2.88 32.42
CA ALA A 151 3.05 3.31 32.41
C ALA A 151 3.94 2.60 33.45
N VAL A 152 3.35 2.04 34.52
CA VAL A 152 4.10 1.30 35.56
C VAL A 152 4.13 -0.21 35.35
N LEU A 153 3.41 -0.73 34.34
CA LEU A 153 3.37 -2.16 34.03
C LEU A 153 4.53 -2.60 33.15
N GLU A 154 4.89 -3.88 33.21
CA GLU A 154 5.84 -4.49 32.27
C GLU A 154 5.08 -5.10 31.10
N GLN A 155 5.59 -4.85 29.87
CA GLN A 155 5.02 -5.44 28.67
C GLN A 155 5.44 -6.91 28.57
N PRO A 156 4.52 -7.84 28.31
CA PRO A 156 4.88 -9.22 28.00
C PRO A 156 5.66 -9.31 26.68
N LEU A 157 6.47 -10.35 26.53
CA LEU A 157 7.26 -10.59 25.30
C LEU A 157 6.38 -10.70 24.04
N CYS A 158 5.16 -11.20 24.20
CA CYS A 158 4.17 -11.34 23.13
C CYS A 158 2.87 -10.67 23.57
N PRO A 159 2.68 -9.36 23.35
CA PRO A 159 1.46 -8.66 23.75
C PRO A 159 0.26 -9.20 22.95
N GLN A 160 -0.83 -9.49 23.64
CA GLN A 160 -2.06 -10.06 23.08
C GLN A 160 -3.25 -9.12 23.23
N THR A 161 -3.24 -8.28 24.25
CA THR A 161 -4.36 -7.38 24.57
C THR A 161 -4.05 -5.94 24.17
N PRO A 162 -5.06 -5.10 23.89
CA PRO A 162 -4.84 -3.67 23.66
C PRO A 162 -4.03 -2.97 24.73
N ASP A 163 -4.26 -3.32 26.03
CA ASP A 163 -3.52 -2.75 27.14
C ASP A 163 -2.03 -3.09 27.08
N GLU A 164 -1.70 -4.35 26.80
CA GLU A 164 -0.31 -4.79 26.65
C GLU A 164 0.40 -4.08 25.50
N TRP A 165 -0.28 -3.86 24.38
CA TRP A 165 0.23 -3.06 23.27
C TRP A 165 0.40 -1.57 23.62
N MET A 166 -0.43 -1.02 24.52
CA MET A 166 -0.35 0.38 24.95
C MET A 166 0.80 0.66 25.91
N ILE A 167 1.31 -0.33 26.64
CA ILE A 167 2.36 -0.15 27.66
C ILE A 167 3.56 0.65 27.18
N PRO A 168 4.24 0.33 26.04
CA PRO A 168 5.41 1.08 25.61
C PRO A 168 5.09 2.54 25.26
N VAL A 169 3.91 2.79 24.73
CA VAL A 169 3.44 4.17 24.45
C VAL A 169 3.25 4.91 25.78
N ALA A 170 2.52 4.32 26.74
CA ALA A 170 2.24 4.91 28.04
C ALA A 170 3.53 5.24 28.84
N LYS A 171 4.55 4.38 28.75
CA LYS A 171 5.87 4.61 29.39
C LYS A 171 6.66 5.74 28.75
N SER A 172 6.42 6.05 27.49
CA SER A 172 7.29 6.90 26.67
C SER A 172 6.74 8.31 26.43
N ILE A 173 5.43 8.50 26.51
CA ILE A 173 4.80 9.80 26.30
C ILE A 173 4.64 10.60 27.59
N ASN A 174 4.55 11.93 27.48
CA ASN A 174 4.06 12.76 28.58
C ASN A 174 2.52 12.88 28.50
N PRO A 175 1.74 12.25 29.42
CA PRO A 175 0.28 12.24 29.35
C PRO A 175 -0.36 13.62 29.26
N LYS A 176 0.26 14.65 29.86
CA LYS A 176 -0.26 16.03 29.87
C LYS A 176 -0.12 16.76 28.53
N GLN A 177 0.61 16.20 27.56
CA GLN A 177 0.76 16.77 26.23
C GLN A 177 -0.37 16.38 25.27
N PHE A 178 -1.31 15.54 25.70
CA PHE A 178 -2.34 14.99 24.83
C PHE A 178 -3.76 15.33 25.32
N LYS A 179 -4.67 15.43 24.35
CA LYS A 179 -6.12 15.45 24.58
C LYS A 179 -6.63 14.03 24.67
N TYR A 180 -7.73 13.83 25.38
CA TYR A 180 -8.31 12.52 25.63
C TYR A 180 -9.72 12.38 25.02
N PRO A 181 -10.12 11.15 24.62
CA PRO A 181 -9.38 9.90 24.75
C PRO A 181 -8.21 9.74 23.75
N ILE A 182 -7.15 9.02 24.13
CA ILE A 182 -6.24 8.39 23.18
C ILE A 182 -6.96 7.15 22.65
N VAL A 183 -6.89 6.91 21.35
CA VAL A 183 -7.60 5.82 20.67
C VAL A 183 -6.60 4.75 20.24
N MET A 184 -6.88 3.48 20.51
CA MET A 184 -6.25 2.34 19.86
C MET A 184 -7.29 1.67 18.97
N VAL A 185 -6.93 1.36 17.73
CA VAL A 185 -7.80 0.72 16.74
C VAL A 185 -7.10 -0.47 16.11
N GLN A 186 -7.88 -1.51 15.77
CA GLN A 186 -7.38 -2.69 15.06
C GLN A 186 -7.19 -2.38 13.57
N GLU A 187 -6.22 -1.50 13.29
CA GLU A 187 -5.71 -1.24 11.95
C GLU A 187 -4.28 -1.78 11.88
N TYR A 188 -4.06 -2.73 10.96
CA TYR A 188 -2.80 -3.45 10.83
C TYR A 188 -1.93 -2.86 9.72
N GLY A 189 -0.61 -3.00 9.85
CA GLY A 189 0.33 -2.68 8.78
C GLY A 189 0.45 -3.82 7.78
N LEU A 190 0.73 -3.48 6.51
CA LEU A 190 1.05 -4.45 5.46
C LEU A 190 2.48 -4.21 4.97
N SER A 191 3.24 -5.28 4.77
CA SER A 191 4.59 -5.21 4.24
C SER A 191 4.60 -5.19 2.72
N VAL A 192 5.08 -4.10 2.12
CA VAL A 192 5.29 -4.00 0.68
C VAL A 192 6.26 -5.08 0.16
N PHE A 193 7.28 -5.44 0.95
CA PHE A 193 8.24 -6.47 0.57
C PHE A 193 7.61 -7.86 0.53
N ARG A 194 6.70 -8.17 1.47
CA ARG A 194 6.00 -9.46 1.47
C ARG A 194 4.91 -9.52 0.40
N ILE A 195 4.25 -8.39 0.05
CA ILE A 195 3.40 -8.34 -1.13
C ILE A 195 4.22 -8.59 -2.40
N ALA A 196 5.39 -7.93 -2.56
CA ALA A 196 6.28 -8.14 -3.70
C ALA A 196 6.74 -9.61 -3.81
N ALA A 197 7.10 -10.21 -2.69
CA ALA A 197 7.48 -11.62 -2.62
C ALA A 197 6.33 -12.53 -3.02
N THR A 198 5.14 -12.33 -2.44
CA THR A 198 3.94 -13.14 -2.71
C THR A 198 3.58 -13.10 -4.19
N VAL A 199 3.44 -11.91 -4.80
CA VAL A 199 3.07 -11.83 -6.22
C VAL A 199 4.16 -12.41 -7.12
N SER A 200 5.45 -12.23 -6.78
CA SER A 200 6.54 -12.80 -7.58
C SER A 200 6.53 -14.33 -7.56
N LEU A 201 6.31 -14.93 -6.38
CA LEU A 201 6.20 -16.38 -6.24
C LEU A 201 4.93 -16.95 -6.88
N ALA A 202 3.80 -16.26 -6.72
CA ALA A 202 2.53 -16.68 -7.26
C ALA A 202 2.49 -16.62 -8.80
N LEU A 203 2.93 -15.51 -9.39
CA LEU A 203 2.97 -15.36 -10.84
C LEU A 203 3.96 -16.33 -11.51
N ALA A 204 5.05 -16.67 -10.83
CA ALA A 204 6.00 -17.69 -11.32
C ALA A 204 5.38 -19.11 -11.43
N GLN A 205 4.24 -19.37 -10.77
CA GLN A 205 3.50 -20.63 -10.88
C GLN A 205 2.46 -20.63 -12.01
N LYS A 206 2.24 -19.48 -12.69
CA LYS A 206 1.22 -19.33 -13.73
C LYS A 206 1.82 -19.49 -15.13
N ASN A 207 1.40 -20.52 -15.84
CA ASN A 207 1.85 -20.78 -17.22
C ASN A 207 1.23 -19.81 -18.24
N ASN A 208 0.12 -19.17 -17.90
CA ASN A 208 -0.61 -18.18 -18.71
C ASN A 208 -0.29 -16.73 -18.32
N CYS A 209 0.80 -16.49 -17.57
CA CYS A 209 1.27 -15.15 -17.25
C CYS A 209 2.75 -15.01 -17.54
N ILE A 210 3.09 -14.08 -18.44
CA ILE A 210 4.48 -13.71 -18.76
C ILE A 210 4.81 -12.39 -18.08
N VAL A 211 5.90 -12.34 -17.31
CA VAL A 211 6.35 -11.13 -16.61
C VAL A 211 7.63 -10.61 -17.24
N HIS A 212 7.56 -9.42 -17.82
CA HIS A 212 8.69 -8.71 -18.42
C HIS A 212 9.19 -7.62 -17.45
N THR A 213 10.25 -7.90 -16.70
CA THR A 213 10.94 -6.88 -15.88
C THR A 213 12.01 -6.16 -16.67
N SER A 214 12.47 -5.00 -16.20
CA SER A 214 13.41 -4.12 -16.91
C SER A 214 12.96 -3.78 -18.33
N THR A 215 11.65 -3.69 -18.54
CA THR A 215 10.99 -3.56 -19.84
C THR A 215 10.08 -2.33 -19.85
N LYS A 216 10.41 -1.39 -20.71
CA LYS A 216 9.67 -0.13 -20.86
C LYS A 216 8.76 -0.18 -22.07
N VAL A 217 7.49 0.14 -21.88
CA VAL A 217 6.53 0.38 -22.95
C VAL A 217 6.84 1.75 -23.57
N THR A 218 7.01 1.77 -24.90
CA THR A 218 7.43 2.96 -25.64
C THR A 218 6.34 3.51 -26.54
N ASN A 219 5.40 2.66 -27.00
CA ASN A 219 4.27 3.06 -27.81
C ASN A 219 3.05 2.18 -27.57
N LEU A 220 1.86 2.72 -27.81
CA LEU A 220 0.59 2.02 -27.67
C LEU A 220 -0.41 2.59 -28.69
N SER A 221 -1.03 1.72 -29.49
CA SER A 221 -2.02 2.12 -30.50
C SER A 221 -3.14 1.11 -30.63
N TYR A 222 -4.38 1.60 -30.83
CA TYR A 222 -5.55 0.77 -31.04
C TYR A 222 -5.83 0.56 -32.54
N LEU A 223 -5.99 -0.69 -32.95
CA LEU A 223 -6.31 -1.08 -34.31
C LEU A 223 -7.83 -1.34 -34.40
N ALA A 224 -8.57 -0.39 -34.96
CA ALA A 224 -10.04 -0.43 -35.03
C ALA A 224 -10.57 -1.63 -35.83
N ASP A 225 -9.89 -2.02 -36.91
CA ASP A 225 -10.33 -3.11 -37.79
C ASP A 225 -10.27 -4.48 -37.12
N SER A 226 -9.22 -4.75 -36.32
CA SER A 226 -9.07 -5.98 -35.54
C SER A 226 -9.61 -5.88 -34.13
N GLN A 227 -9.96 -4.67 -33.69
CA GLN A 227 -10.34 -4.37 -32.30
C GLN A 227 -9.27 -4.82 -31.26
N THR A 228 -7.98 -4.67 -31.60
CA THR A 228 -6.86 -5.05 -30.75
C THR A 228 -5.92 -3.88 -30.51
N TRP A 229 -5.14 -3.96 -29.47
CA TRP A 229 -4.07 -3.04 -29.15
C TRP A 229 -2.72 -3.54 -29.67
N THR A 230 -1.92 -2.65 -30.23
CA THR A 230 -0.50 -2.89 -30.53
C THR A 230 0.32 -2.16 -29.49
N LEU A 231 1.19 -2.89 -28.79
CA LEU A 231 2.08 -2.39 -27.75
C LEU A 231 3.52 -2.61 -28.19
N GLU A 232 4.29 -1.51 -28.22
CA GLU A 232 5.73 -1.56 -28.47
C GLU A 232 6.48 -1.38 -27.15
N PHE A 233 7.53 -2.17 -26.96
CA PHE A 233 8.35 -2.13 -25.76
C PHE A 233 9.82 -2.36 -26.06
N SER A 234 10.67 -1.90 -25.15
CA SER A 234 12.11 -2.13 -25.21
C SER A 234 12.59 -2.71 -23.89
N ASN A 235 13.46 -3.69 -23.97
CA ASN A 235 14.17 -4.24 -22.81
C ASN A 235 15.60 -3.70 -22.83
N ASN A 236 16.13 -3.33 -21.66
CA ASN A 236 17.49 -2.80 -21.52
C ASN A 236 18.58 -3.74 -22.04
N SER A 237 18.28 -5.03 -22.22
CA SER A 237 19.19 -6.05 -22.75
C SER A 237 19.09 -6.26 -24.26
N ILE A 238 18.02 -5.74 -24.90
CA ILE A 238 17.74 -5.94 -26.34
C ILE A 238 17.54 -4.57 -26.98
N ASN A 239 18.49 -4.13 -27.78
CA ASN A 239 18.49 -2.80 -28.41
C ASN A 239 17.45 -2.61 -29.55
N GLN A 240 16.52 -3.54 -29.74
CA GLN A 240 15.49 -3.42 -30.77
C GLN A 240 14.10 -3.38 -30.11
N PRO A 241 13.22 -2.46 -30.50
CA PRO A 241 11.82 -2.46 -30.09
C PRO A 241 11.15 -3.78 -30.46
N GLN A 242 10.37 -4.32 -29.58
CA GLN A 242 9.52 -5.49 -29.80
C GLN A 242 8.06 -5.04 -29.83
N THR A 243 7.22 -5.78 -30.52
CA THR A 243 5.80 -5.47 -30.69
C THR A 243 4.98 -6.69 -30.35
N GLU A 244 3.92 -6.48 -29.53
CA GLU A 244 2.93 -7.49 -29.16
C GLU A 244 1.51 -6.95 -29.37
N HIS A 245 0.56 -7.87 -29.50
CA HIS A 245 -0.86 -7.56 -29.71
C HIS A 245 -1.70 -8.08 -28.56
N PHE A 246 -2.69 -7.26 -28.13
CA PHE A 246 -3.56 -7.55 -27.00
C PHE A 246 -5.02 -7.24 -27.32
N ASP A 247 -5.94 -8.02 -26.76
CA ASP A 247 -7.37 -7.74 -26.84
C ASP A 247 -7.79 -6.64 -25.89
N TYR A 248 -7.01 -6.44 -24.81
CA TYR A 248 -7.30 -5.48 -23.76
C TYR A 248 -6.00 -4.97 -23.12
N ILE A 249 -5.98 -3.69 -22.71
CA ILE A 249 -4.86 -3.07 -22.02
C ILE A 249 -5.28 -2.57 -20.64
N VAL A 250 -4.43 -2.86 -19.65
CA VAL A 250 -4.51 -2.30 -18.31
C VAL A 250 -3.32 -1.37 -18.08
N ASN A 251 -3.57 -0.07 -17.95
CA ASN A 251 -2.57 0.89 -17.54
C ASN A 251 -2.52 0.98 -16.01
N ALA A 252 -1.52 0.34 -15.41
CA ALA A 252 -1.25 0.33 -13.98
C ALA A 252 0.11 0.97 -13.65
N SER A 253 0.52 1.97 -14.45
CA SER A 253 1.87 2.57 -14.43
C SER A 253 2.09 3.54 -13.23
N GLY A 254 1.18 3.57 -12.26
CA GLY A 254 1.31 4.37 -11.06
C GLY A 254 1.44 5.86 -11.40
N PHE A 255 2.45 6.54 -10.86
CA PHE A 255 2.64 7.97 -11.11
C PHE A 255 2.95 8.31 -12.59
N ARG A 256 3.20 7.31 -13.44
CA ARG A 256 3.41 7.45 -14.89
C ARG A 256 2.19 7.08 -15.73
N THR A 257 1.04 6.85 -15.11
CA THR A 257 -0.22 6.52 -15.83
C THR A 257 -0.55 7.56 -16.90
N GLY A 258 -0.29 8.84 -16.65
CA GLY A 258 -0.48 9.91 -17.63
C GLY A 258 0.41 9.81 -18.86
N THR A 259 1.61 9.25 -18.74
CA THR A 259 2.51 9.04 -19.89
C THR A 259 1.87 8.06 -20.88
N ILE A 260 1.25 6.99 -20.43
CA ILE A 260 0.57 6.02 -21.29
C ILE A 260 -0.73 6.62 -21.85
N ASP A 261 -1.48 7.40 -21.07
CA ASP A 261 -2.65 8.13 -21.57
C ASP A 261 -2.28 9.11 -22.71
N ASP A 262 -1.15 9.81 -22.58
CA ASP A 262 -0.68 10.74 -23.61
C ASP A 262 -0.30 10.02 -24.92
N LEU A 263 0.22 8.77 -24.88
CA LEU A 263 0.48 7.96 -26.09
C LEU A 263 -0.78 7.68 -26.89
N ILE A 264 -1.91 7.50 -26.24
CA ILE A 264 -3.22 7.21 -26.87
C ILE A 264 -4.14 8.43 -26.93
N HIS A 265 -3.62 9.63 -26.62
CA HIS A 265 -4.33 10.90 -26.68
C HIS A 265 -5.59 10.98 -25.81
N VAL A 266 -5.62 10.29 -24.67
CA VAL A 266 -6.70 10.33 -23.69
C VAL A 266 -6.37 11.29 -22.55
N LYS A 267 -7.26 12.26 -22.33
CA LYS A 267 -7.11 13.28 -21.29
C LYS A 267 -7.62 12.81 -19.94
N ARG A 268 -6.85 13.12 -18.89
CA ARG A 268 -7.25 12.89 -17.51
C ARG A 268 -6.54 13.88 -16.60
N ASP A 269 -7.32 14.59 -15.78
CA ASP A 269 -6.74 15.39 -14.69
C ASP A 269 -6.25 14.46 -13.58
N ARG A 270 -5.05 14.72 -13.10
CA ARG A 270 -4.45 14.02 -11.96
C ARG A 270 -3.38 14.83 -11.26
N LEU A 271 -3.12 14.45 -10.02
CA LEU A 271 -2.00 14.90 -9.23
C LEU A 271 -0.95 13.79 -9.12
N VAL A 272 0.29 14.19 -8.97
CA VAL A 272 1.40 13.32 -8.56
C VAL A 272 2.13 13.99 -7.42
N GLU A 273 2.35 13.24 -6.32
CA GLU A 273 3.04 13.74 -5.15
C GLU A 273 4.24 12.88 -4.79
N PHE A 274 5.43 13.48 -4.79
CA PHE A 274 6.65 12.84 -4.29
C PHE A 274 6.72 12.94 -2.76
N LYS A 275 7.00 11.83 -2.10
CA LYS A 275 7.10 11.72 -0.64
C LYS A 275 8.24 10.80 -0.24
N SER A 276 8.68 10.93 1.02
CA SER A 276 9.59 9.98 1.65
C SER A 276 9.27 9.74 3.13
N ALA A 277 9.63 8.55 3.60
CA ALA A 277 9.59 8.17 5.01
C ALA A 277 10.97 7.63 5.41
N TYR A 278 11.38 7.85 6.64
CA TYR A 278 12.77 7.63 7.04
C TYR A 278 12.90 6.40 7.91
N VAL A 279 13.86 5.54 7.56
CA VAL A 279 14.18 4.33 8.29
C VAL A 279 15.18 4.67 9.40
N THR A 280 14.81 4.39 10.63
CA THR A 280 15.60 4.62 11.84
C THR A 280 15.88 3.33 12.57
N HIS A 281 16.93 3.33 13.39
CA HIS A 281 17.26 2.24 14.30
C HIS A 281 17.39 2.80 15.72
N TRP A 282 16.48 2.39 16.60
CA TRP A 282 16.49 2.70 18.03
C TRP A 282 16.96 1.48 18.79
N GLN A 283 18.29 1.37 18.95
CA GLN A 283 18.98 0.18 19.46
C GLN A 283 18.53 -0.20 20.88
N ASP A 284 18.23 0.78 21.72
CA ASP A 284 17.82 0.55 23.11
C ASP A 284 16.34 0.12 23.24
N CYS A 285 15.59 0.07 22.14
CA CYS A 285 14.20 -0.33 22.13
C CYS A 285 14.05 -1.85 22.03
N HIS A 286 13.60 -2.48 23.11
CA HIS A 286 13.32 -3.92 23.15
C HIS A 286 11.82 -4.22 23.25
N ALA A 287 10.97 -3.19 23.43
CA ALA A 287 9.53 -3.34 23.52
C ALA A 287 8.90 -3.56 22.14
N GLN A 288 7.78 -4.25 22.09
CA GLN A 288 6.94 -4.37 20.90
C GLN A 288 5.98 -3.18 20.85
N TRP A 289 6.19 -2.29 19.90
CA TRP A 289 5.37 -1.10 19.74
C TRP A 289 4.15 -1.36 18.85
N PRO A 290 3.00 -0.75 19.18
CA PRO A 290 1.97 -0.51 18.18
C PRO A 290 2.46 0.53 17.17
N GLU A 291 1.77 0.70 16.07
CA GLU A 291 1.92 1.92 15.29
C GLU A 291 1.34 3.11 16.06
N VAL A 292 2.00 4.26 16.01
CA VAL A 292 1.52 5.46 16.70
C VAL A 292 1.44 6.63 15.74
N ILE A 293 0.28 7.29 15.70
CA ILE A 293 0.02 8.50 14.92
C ILE A 293 -0.28 9.64 15.89
N PHE A 294 0.57 10.65 15.89
CA PHE A 294 0.33 11.91 16.57
C PHE A 294 -0.26 12.91 15.57
N HIS A 295 -1.48 13.38 15.80
CA HIS A 295 -2.16 14.29 14.89
C HIS A 295 -1.43 15.62 14.76
N GLY A 296 -1.55 16.26 13.60
CA GLY A 296 -0.98 17.56 13.28
C GLY A 296 -1.38 18.00 11.88
N GLU A 297 -1.47 19.30 11.66
CA GLU A 297 -1.90 19.87 10.40
C GLU A 297 -0.83 19.66 9.31
N ARG A 298 -1.24 19.06 8.20
CA ARG A 298 -0.38 18.75 7.06
C ARG A 298 0.28 20.01 6.50
N GLY A 299 1.58 19.95 6.23
CA GLY A 299 2.37 21.04 5.63
C GLY A 299 2.83 22.10 6.62
N THR A 300 2.43 22.02 7.90
CA THR A 300 2.91 22.91 8.96
C THR A 300 4.12 22.31 9.67
N PRO A 301 4.90 23.10 10.43
CA PRO A 301 5.97 22.58 11.29
C PRO A 301 5.48 21.60 12.36
N GLN A 302 4.21 21.64 12.73
CA GLN A 302 3.51 20.74 13.66
C GLN A 302 2.77 19.63 12.91
N GLY A 303 3.16 19.34 11.66
CA GLY A 303 2.54 18.29 10.86
C GLY A 303 2.50 16.95 11.57
N MET A 304 1.51 16.11 11.23
CA MET A 304 1.33 14.79 11.79
C MET A 304 2.65 14.02 11.86
N ALA A 305 2.92 13.37 12.99
CA ALA A 305 4.06 12.47 13.16
C ALA A 305 3.57 11.02 13.30
N GLN A 306 4.28 10.08 12.66
CA GLN A 306 3.92 8.67 12.69
C GLN A 306 5.14 7.81 12.90
N LEU A 307 5.01 6.88 13.87
CA LEU A 307 6.00 5.89 14.26
C LEU A 307 5.52 4.51 13.86
N THR A 308 6.15 3.89 12.87
CA THR A 308 5.81 2.56 12.38
C THR A 308 6.90 1.56 12.78
N PRO A 309 6.61 0.60 13.68
CA PRO A 309 7.61 -0.34 14.17
C PRO A 309 7.86 -1.51 13.22
N TYR A 310 9.10 -1.98 13.24
CA TYR A 310 9.60 -3.23 12.67
C TYR A 310 10.40 -4.00 13.73
N PRO A 311 10.75 -5.28 13.51
CA PRO A 311 11.57 -6.04 14.43
C PRO A 311 12.94 -5.38 14.74
N ASN A 312 13.53 -5.75 15.87
CA ASN A 312 14.90 -5.39 16.27
C ASN A 312 15.14 -3.87 16.37
N GLY A 313 14.16 -3.09 16.85
CA GLY A 313 14.32 -1.65 17.05
C GLY A 313 14.37 -0.81 15.77
N TYR A 314 14.00 -1.37 14.62
CA TYR A 314 13.82 -0.57 13.40
C TYR A 314 12.44 0.10 13.41
N PHE A 315 12.42 1.33 12.91
CA PHE A 315 11.19 2.11 12.78
C PHE A 315 11.21 2.90 11.48
N GLN A 316 10.04 3.11 10.92
CA GLN A 316 9.83 4.06 9.85
C GLN A 316 9.13 5.30 10.41
N LEU A 317 9.63 6.48 10.06
CA LEU A 317 9.07 7.76 10.47
C LEU A 317 8.43 8.49 9.30
N HIS A 318 7.21 8.94 9.53
CA HIS A 318 6.59 10.01 8.78
C HIS A 318 6.50 11.27 9.62
N GLY A 319 6.67 12.45 8.97
CA GLY A 319 6.32 13.72 9.55
C GLY A 319 5.74 14.57 8.43
N MET A 320 4.45 14.90 8.46
CA MET A 320 3.76 15.59 7.36
C MET A 320 4.13 17.08 7.30
N THR A 321 5.43 17.35 7.34
CA THR A 321 6.08 18.66 7.15
C THR A 321 6.88 18.65 5.86
N GLU A 322 7.17 19.82 5.28
CA GLU A 322 8.01 19.93 4.06
C GLU A 322 9.46 19.49 4.28
N ASP A 323 9.94 19.56 5.52
CA ASP A 323 11.31 19.22 5.89
C ASP A 323 11.50 17.71 6.16
N ILE A 324 10.41 16.93 6.22
CA ILE A 324 10.45 15.51 6.52
C ILE A 324 9.84 14.71 5.37
N THR A 325 8.55 14.44 5.39
CA THR A 325 7.89 13.55 4.40
C THR A 325 7.51 14.29 3.12
N LEU A 326 7.06 15.54 3.24
CA LEU A 326 6.70 16.35 2.10
C LEU A 326 7.93 17.07 1.53
N PHE A 327 7.77 17.56 0.32
CA PHE A 327 8.80 18.35 -0.36
C PHE A 327 8.18 19.58 -0.98
N LYS A 328 8.88 20.70 -0.89
CA LYS A 328 8.54 21.87 -1.68
C LYS A 328 8.53 21.48 -3.16
N ASP A 329 7.48 21.86 -3.88
CA ASP A 329 7.27 21.49 -5.29
C ASP A 329 7.16 19.97 -5.56
N GLY A 330 6.94 19.15 -4.51
CA GLY A 330 6.75 17.70 -4.62
C GLY A 330 5.35 17.29 -5.09
N LEU A 331 4.36 18.19 -5.02
CA LEU A 331 3.00 18.01 -5.53
C LEU A 331 2.86 18.74 -6.87
N VAL A 332 2.58 17.99 -7.94
CA VAL A 332 2.41 18.50 -9.30
C VAL A 332 1.09 18.01 -9.90
N HIS A 333 0.61 18.70 -10.91
CA HIS A 333 -0.65 18.38 -11.59
C HIS A 333 -0.46 18.25 -13.11
N SER A 334 -1.40 17.54 -13.76
CA SER A 334 -1.52 17.48 -15.21
C SER A 334 -1.76 18.87 -15.81
N THR A 335 -1.55 19.00 -17.12
CA THR A 335 -1.73 20.27 -17.84
C THR A 335 -2.80 20.12 -18.94
N THR A 336 -3.14 21.22 -19.59
CA THR A 336 -4.04 21.16 -20.76
C THR A 336 -3.46 20.38 -21.93
N THR A 337 -2.14 20.20 -22.00
CA THR A 337 -1.43 19.51 -23.08
C THR A 337 -0.96 18.10 -22.72
N SER A 338 -0.87 17.76 -21.45
CA SER A 338 -0.41 16.43 -21.00
C SER A 338 -1.22 15.93 -19.81
N SER A 339 -1.62 14.66 -19.83
CA SER A 339 -2.21 13.95 -18.71
C SER A 339 -1.17 13.55 -17.66
N GLN A 340 0.13 13.64 -17.99
CA GLN A 340 1.23 13.34 -17.10
C GLN A 340 1.65 14.58 -16.29
N PRO A 341 1.48 14.58 -14.96
CA PRO A 341 2.14 15.55 -14.10
C PRO A 341 3.66 15.40 -14.13
N HIS A 342 4.37 16.50 -14.30
CA HIS A 342 5.83 16.48 -14.44
C HIS A 342 6.52 16.85 -13.13
N LEU A 343 7.08 15.84 -12.45
CA LEU A 343 7.99 16.06 -11.32
C LEU A 343 9.29 16.71 -11.76
N ALA A 344 9.87 17.55 -10.90
CA ALA A 344 11.20 18.11 -11.13
C ALA A 344 12.26 17.01 -11.30
N ALA A 345 13.29 17.29 -12.12
CA ALA A 345 14.35 16.32 -12.41
C ALA A 345 15.03 15.78 -11.15
N SER A 346 15.16 16.60 -10.09
CA SER A 346 15.72 16.18 -8.79
C SER A 346 14.94 15.05 -8.13
N PHE A 347 13.60 15.03 -8.25
CA PHE A 347 12.77 13.93 -7.74
C PHE A 347 12.86 12.69 -8.62
N LEU A 348 12.89 12.87 -9.94
CA LEU A 348 13.06 11.75 -10.87
C LEU A 348 14.41 11.06 -10.68
N THR A 349 15.48 11.81 -10.43
CA THR A 349 16.80 11.26 -10.08
C THR A 349 16.74 10.45 -8.78
N LYS A 350 16.04 10.93 -7.73
CA LYS A 350 15.86 10.17 -6.50
C LYS A 350 15.11 8.85 -6.72
N ILE A 351 14.16 8.84 -7.67
CA ILE A 351 13.38 7.63 -8.00
C ILE A 351 14.23 6.63 -8.81
N SER A 352 15.03 7.09 -9.78
CA SER A 352 15.76 6.22 -10.71
C SER A 352 17.14 5.80 -10.22
N ASP A 353 17.84 6.69 -9.49
CA ASP A 353 19.22 6.47 -9.11
C ASP A 353 19.39 6.27 -7.62
N ARG A 354 19.86 7.30 -6.91
CA ARG A 354 20.13 7.26 -5.48
C ARG A 354 19.96 8.61 -4.82
N TRP A 355 19.62 8.54 -3.54
CA TRP A 355 19.68 9.69 -2.64
C TRP A 355 21.13 10.00 -2.27
N GLN A 356 21.43 11.29 -2.08
CA GLN A 356 22.68 11.70 -1.48
C GLN A 356 22.66 11.35 0.01
N GLN A 357 23.71 10.71 0.50
CA GLN A 357 23.79 10.24 1.90
C GLN A 357 23.62 11.38 2.91
N GLN A 358 24.15 12.55 2.60
CA GLN A 358 23.98 13.73 3.46
C GLN A 358 22.50 14.13 3.59
N GLU A 359 21.75 14.15 2.49
CA GLU A 359 20.31 14.48 2.51
C GLU A 359 19.52 13.43 3.30
N VAL A 360 19.88 12.14 3.17
CA VAL A 360 19.28 11.06 3.96
C VAL A 360 19.49 11.31 5.44
N SER A 361 20.72 11.58 5.86
CA SER A 361 21.05 11.84 7.26
C SER A 361 20.31 13.06 7.80
N GLU A 362 20.39 14.19 7.13
CA GLU A 362 19.78 15.46 7.57
C GLU A 362 18.24 15.34 7.71
N ARG A 363 17.58 14.70 6.76
CA ARG A 363 16.12 14.54 6.81
C ARG A 363 15.70 13.51 7.85
N THR A 364 16.49 12.43 8.03
CA THR A 364 16.23 11.44 9.07
C THR A 364 16.41 12.04 10.46
N GLU A 365 17.45 12.85 10.68
CA GLU A 365 17.69 13.55 11.94
C GLU A 365 16.54 14.51 12.27
N ARG A 366 16.02 15.24 11.27
CA ARG A 366 14.82 16.07 11.47
C ARG A 366 13.59 15.25 11.84
N ALA A 367 13.41 14.08 11.21
CA ALA A 367 12.31 13.17 11.55
C ALA A 367 12.45 12.62 12.98
N ILE A 368 13.67 12.27 13.42
CA ILE A 368 13.95 11.85 14.80
C ILE A 368 13.64 12.99 15.78
N ALA A 369 14.11 14.20 15.49
CA ALA A 369 13.87 15.37 16.34
C ALA A 369 12.38 15.71 16.44
N HIS A 370 11.62 15.57 15.35
CA HIS A 370 10.16 15.77 15.35
C HIS A 370 9.45 14.70 16.20
N MET A 371 9.76 13.43 16.00
CA MET A 371 9.20 12.32 16.78
C MET A 371 9.54 12.43 18.27
N SER A 372 10.73 12.90 18.61
CA SER A 372 11.21 13.04 20.01
C SER A 372 10.43 14.10 20.81
N GLN A 373 9.66 14.96 20.15
CA GLN A 373 8.73 15.89 20.84
C GLN A 373 7.60 15.13 21.54
N PHE A 374 7.21 13.97 21.00
CA PHE A 374 6.15 13.12 21.52
C PHE A 374 6.70 11.93 22.33
N VAL A 375 7.81 11.36 21.88
CA VAL A 375 8.51 10.22 22.49
C VAL A 375 9.94 10.65 22.83
N PRO A 376 10.18 11.29 23.98
CA PRO A 376 11.49 11.88 24.32
C PRO A 376 12.68 10.91 24.27
N SER A 377 12.48 9.64 24.64
CA SER A 377 13.52 8.60 24.57
C SER A 377 13.95 8.26 23.15
N PHE A 378 13.16 8.61 22.13
CA PHE A 378 13.50 8.37 20.72
C PHE A 378 14.67 9.22 20.22
N THR A 379 15.15 10.21 21.00
CA THR A 379 16.34 11.02 20.69
C THR A 379 17.62 10.18 20.53
N THR A 380 17.65 8.95 21.06
CA THR A 380 18.81 8.03 20.92
C THR A 380 18.76 7.22 19.62
N ALA A 381 17.69 7.31 18.85
CA ALA A 381 17.59 6.65 17.56
C ALA A 381 18.56 7.25 16.53
N THR A 382 19.00 6.43 15.60
CA THR A 382 19.95 6.79 14.55
C THR A 382 19.39 6.49 13.16
N VAL A 383 20.08 6.93 12.11
CA VAL A 383 19.76 6.56 10.73
C VAL A 383 19.87 5.03 10.59
N GLY A 384 18.78 4.36 10.23
CA GLY A 384 18.69 2.91 10.10
C GLY A 384 18.85 2.39 8.68
N GLY A 385 18.76 3.27 7.68
CA GLY A 385 18.87 2.88 6.28
C GLY A 385 18.44 3.98 5.31
N MET A 386 18.32 3.59 4.04
CA MET A 386 17.78 4.46 2.99
C MET A 386 16.30 4.76 3.29
N PRO A 387 15.79 5.96 2.92
CA PRO A 387 14.38 6.26 3.07
C PRO A 387 13.52 5.36 2.17
N LEU A 388 12.30 5.13 2.59
CA LEU A 388 11.24 4.62 1.74
C LEU A 388 10.63 5.81 1.00
N PHE A 389 10.61 5.81 -0.31
CA PHE A 389 10.24 6.99 -1.11
C PHE A 389 9.56 6.61 -2.42
N GLY A 390 8.88 7.56 -3.02
CA GLY A 390 8.29 7.40 -4.34
C GLY A 390 7.34 8.53 -4.70
N ALA A 391 6.72 8.39 -5.85
CA ALA A 391 5.69 9.30 -6.32
C ALA A 391 4.33 8.58 -6.34
N GLN A 392 3.33 9.19 -5.74
CA GLN A 392 1.97 8.69 -5.67
C GLN A 392 1.10 9.47 -6.64
N GLN A 393 0.36 8.77 -7.51
CA GLN A 393 -0.70 9.41 -8.28
C GLN A 393 -1.99 9.56 -7.44
N ILE A 394 -2.75 10.59 -7.75
CA ILE A 394 -4.08 10.84 -7.22
C ILE A 394 -4.95 11.25 -8.42
N PRO A 395 -5.99 10.48 -8.81
CA PRO A 395 -6.85 10.85 -9.92
C PRO A 395 -7.70 12.08 -9.57
N GLY A 396 -7.89 12.95 -10.57
CA GLY A 396 -8.56 14.24 -10.37
C GLY A 396 -7.65 15.29 -9.73
N LEU A 397 -8.26 16.31 -9.13
CA LEU A 397 -7.56 17.48 -8.57
C LEU A 397 -7.74 17.61 -7.04
N ASP A 398 -8.36 16.63 -6.40
CA ASP A 398 -8.54 16.59 -4.95
C ASP A 398 -7.38 15.84 -4.28
N PRO A 399 -6.46 16.54 -3.59
CA PRO A 399 -5.31 15.91 -2.93
C PRO A 399 -5.71 15.08 -1.70
N THR A 400 -6.96 15.16 -1.24
CA THR A 400 -7.48 14.41 -0.09
C THR A 400 -8.08 13.06 -0.48
N LEU A 401 -8.30 12.80 -1.77
CA LEU A 401 -8.83 11.53 -2.26
C LEU A 401 -7.96 10.34 -1.83
N ARG A 402 -8.59 9.30 -1.27
CA ARG A 402 -7.91 8.08 -0.82
C ARG A 402 -8.51 6.80 -1.39
N ALA A 403 -9.84 6.74 -1.55
CA ALA A 403 -10.54 5.61 -2.14
C ALA A 403 -10.72 5.87 -3.65
N ALA A 404 -9.84 5.29 -4.47
CA ALA A 404 -9.91 5.34 -5.92
C ALA A 404 -9.44 4.01 -6.50
N ASP A 405 -10.12 3.53 -7.53
CA ASP A 405 -9.95 2.19 -8.06
C ASP A 405 -9.50 2.22 -9.53
N VAL A 406 -10.47 2.15 -10.45
CA VAL A 406 -10.24 2.01 -11.88
C VAL A 406 -11.10 3.01 -12.66
N SER A 407 -10.64 3.38 -13.84
CA SER A 407 -11.44 4.18 -14.78
C SER A 407 -11.26 3.66 -16.21
N PHE A 408 -12.34 3.75 -16.99
CA PHE A 408 -12.41 3.28 -18.37
C PHE A 408 -12.53 4.50 -19.30
N ALA A 409 -11.56 4.71 -20.18
CA ALA A 409 -11.47 5.96 -20.94
C ALA A 409 -11.35 5.77 -22.45
N ALA A 410 -10.94 4.60 -22.89
CA ALA A 410 -10.83 4.23 -24.28
C ALA A 410 -11.39 2.82 -24.49
N GLN A 411 -11.52 2.41 -25.72
CA GLN A 411 -12.07 1.10 -26.05
C GLN A 411 -11.12 0.00 -25.57
N ARG A 412 -11.61 -0.94 -24.72
CA ARG A 412 -10.82 -2.05 -24.19
C ARG A 412 -9.53 -1.59 -23.45
N TYR A 413 -9.67 -0.51 -22.69
CA TYR A 413 -8.57 0.12 -21.96
C TYR A 413 -9.03 0.56 -20.58
N ALA A 414 -8.39 0.01 -19.56
CA ALA A 414 -8.60 0.37 -18.16
C ALA A 414 -7.38 1.10 -17.58
N ARG A 415 -7.60 2.09 -16.75
CA ARG A 415 -6.58 2.70 -15.89
C ARG A 415 -6.81 2.26 -14.45
N SER A 416 -5.85 1.58 -13.86
CA SER A 416 -5.84 1.31 -12.43
C SER A 416 -5.20 2.49 -11.71
N GLU A 417 -6.06 3.35 -11.12
CA GLU A 417 -5.65 4.62 -10.51
C GLU A 417 -5.72 4.56 -8.97
N ILE A 418 -5.34 3.41 -8.39
CA ILE A 418 -5.41 3.23 -6.93
C ILE A 418 -4.53 4.24 -6.19
N VAL A 419 -5.06 4.77 -5.09
CA VAL A 419 -4.34 5.65 -4.15
C VAL A 419 -3.87 4.87 -2.93
N LYS A 420 -4.64 3.87 -2.50
CA LYS A 420 -4.29 2.93 -1.44
C LYS A 420 -4.08 1.53 -2.03
N ALA A 421 -3.09 0.81 -1.52
CA ALA A 421 -2.81 -0.55 -1.99
C ALA A 421 -3.99 -1.51 -1.75
N SER A 422 -4.79 -1.26 -0.73
CA SER A 422 -6.01 -2.03 -0.44
C SER A 422 -7.07 -1.95 -1.55
N SER A 423 -7.04 -0.94 -2.42
CA SER A 423 -7.94 -0.86 -3.57
C SER A 423 -7.52 -1.75 -4.76
N ALA A 424 -6.38 -2.44 -4.69
CA ALA A 424 -5.84 -3.17 -5.85
C ALA A 424 -6.71 -4.35 -6.28
N LEU A 425 -7.29 -5.09 -5.34
CA LEU A 425 -8.16 -6.23 -5.67
C LEU A 425 -9.51 -5.77 -6.19
N SER A 426 -10.10 -4.73 -5.59
CA SER A 426 -11.31 -4.08 -6.10
C SER A 426 -11.12 -3.62 -7.55
N ALA A 427 -10.03 -2.90 -7.84
CA ALA A 427 -9.69 -2.47 -9.20
C ALA A 427 -9.52 -3.66 -10.17
N ALA A 428 -8.90 -4.76 -9.73
CA ALA A 428 -8.75 -5.96 -10.56
C ALA A 428 -10.11 -6.61 -10.87
N ASN A 429 -11.03 -6.66 -9.90
CA ASN A 429 -12.37 -7.19 -10.10
C ASN A 429 -13.22 -6.31 -11.06
N GLU A 430 -13.10 -4.99 -10.98
CA GLU A 430 -13.72 -4.06 -11.94
C GLU A 430 -13.20 -4.26 -13.37
N ILE A 431 -11.90 -4.53 -13.54
CA ILE A 431 -11.30 -4.89 -14.84
C ILE A 431 -11.93 -6.19 -15.37
N VAL A 432 -12.09 -7.21 -14.52
CA VAL A 432 -12.77 -8.46 -14.90
C VAL A 432 -14.21 -8.18 -15.34
N ALA A 433 -14.95 -7.34 -14.62
CA ALA A 433 -16.31 -6.97 -15.00
C ALA A 433 -16.36 -6.26 -16.37
N ASP A 434 -15.40 -5.39 -16.67
CA ASP A 434 -15.30 -4.73 -17.98
C ASP A 434 -14.93 -5.69 -19.11
N LEU A 435 -14.05 -6.68 -18.85
CA LEU A 435 -13.77 -7.76 -19.82
C LEU A 435 -15.03 -8.55 -20.18
N ILE A 436 -15.88 -8.86 -19.21
CA ILE A 436 -17.19 -9.51 -19.42
C ILE A 436 -18.12 -8.58 -20.24
N ALA A 437 -18.22 -7.31 -19.85
CA ALA A 437 -19.06 -6.33 -20.54
C ALA A 437 -18.65 -6.14 -22.01
N ASN A 438 -17.35 -6.21 -22.30
CA ASN A 438 -16.78 -6.18 -23.66
C ASN A 438 -16.87 -7.54 -24.38
N LYS A 439 -17.43 -8.58 -23.76
CA LYS A 439 -17.56 -9.93 -24.31
C LYS A 439 -16.23 -10.58 -24.72
N LEU A 440 -15.17 -10.22 -24.00
CA LEU A 440 -13.83 -10.81 -24.18
C LEU A 440 -13.68 -12.11 -23.40
N ILE A 441 -14.44 -12.24 -22.32
CA ILE A 441 -14.54 -13.47 -21.52
C ILE A 441 -16.01 -13.76 -21.22
N ASP A 442 -16.33 -15.03 -20.96
CA ASP A 442 -17.66 -15.45 -20.54
C ASP A 442 -17.97 -14.93 -19.12
N PRO A 443 -19.26 -14.70 -18.77
CA PRO A 443 -19.66 -14.41 -17.40
C PRO A 443 -19.15 -15.49 -16.44
N LEU A 444 -18.52 -15.04 -15.36
CA LEU A 444 -18.04 -15.97 -14.32
C LEU A 444 -19.22 -16.57 -13.56
N ASN A 445 -19.11 -17.82 -13.14
CA ASN A 445 -20.03 -18.41 -12.21
C ASN A 445 -19.97 -17.69 -10.87
N ASN A 446 -21.05 -17.66 -10.08
CA ASN A 446 -21.09 -16.96 -8.80
C ASN A 446 -19.97 -17.33 -7.82
N THR A 447 -19.41 -18.54 -7.93
CA THR A 447 -18.26 -19.00 -7.15
C THR A 447 -16.93 -18.40 -7.59
N ASP A 448 -16.79 -17.96 -8.84
CA ASP A 448 -15.56 -17.39 -9.37
C ASP A 448 -15.42 -15.88 -9.11
N ILE A 449 -16.56 -15.20 -8.89
CA ILE A 449 -16.62 -13.75 -8.66
C ILE A 449 -16.32 -13.39 -7.19
N ILE A 450 -16.62 -14.30 -6.25
CA ILE A 450 -16.66 -14.04 -4.80
C ILE A 450 -15.35 -14.44 -4.10
N GLU A 451 -14.38 -15.02 -4.80
CA GLU A 451 -13.11 -15.37 -4.14
C GLU A 451 -12.25 -14.11 -3.91
N GLU A 452 -12.40 -13.53 -2.73
CA GLU A 452 -11.55 -12.46 -2.18
C GLU A 452 -10.14 -12.98 -1.86
N GLU A 453 -9.89 -14.26 -2.12
CA GLU A 453 -8.65 -14.97 -1.86
C GLU A 453 -8.01 -15.41 -3.17
N PHE A 454 -6.69 -15.31 -3.25
CA PHE A 454 -5.93 -15.90 -4.34
C PHE A 454 -5.57 -17.36 -3.98
N LYS A 455 -6.09 -18.32 -4.73
CA LYS A 455 -5.79 -19.76 -4.53
C LYS A 455 -4.29 -20.03 -4.51
N THR A 456 -3.55 -19.37 -5.40
CA THR A 456 -2.11 -19.53 -5.50
C THR A 456 -1.40 -18.99 -4.25
N ASN A 457 -1.85 -17.87 -3.68
CA ASN A 457 -1.26 -17.31 -2.47
C ASN A 457 -1.44 -18.23 -1.26
N GLN A 458 -2.55 -18.96 -1.18
CA GLN A 458 -2.82 -19.92 -0.11
C GLN A 458 -1.87 -21.14 -0.15
N THR A 459 -1.23 -21.42 -1.29
CA THR A 459 -0.25 -22.52 -1.40
C THR A 459 1.17 -22.11 -0.99
N LEU A 460 1.43 -20.81 -0.81
CA LEU A 460 2.74 -20.31 -0.44
C LEU A 460 2.96 -20.44 1.07
N SER A 461 4.10 -21.00 1.48
CA SER A 461 4.48 -20.98 2.89
C SER A 461 4.90 -19.57 3.34
N LEU A 462 4.63 -19.25 4.61
CA LEU A 462 5.09 -17.98 5.18
C LEU A 462 6.63 -17.86 5.10
N ASP A 463 7.35 -18.93 5.31
CA ASP A 463 8.81 -18.98 5.25
C ASP A 463 9.34 -18.65 3.86
N ASP A 464 8.75 -19.18 2.80
CA ASP A 464 9.13 -18.87 1.41
C ASP A 464 8.88 -17.40 1.10
N VAL A 465 7.73 -16.86 1.51
CA VAL A 465 7.40 -15.45 1.32
C VAL A 465 8.38 -14.56 2.10
N VAL A 466 8.68 -14.85 3.36
CA VAL A 466 9.62 -14.07 4.17
C VAL A 466 11.03 -14.15 3.61
N ASN A 467 11.51 -15.34 3.23
CA ASN A 467 12.84 -15.51 2.63
C ASN A 467 12.98 -14.69 1.33
N LYS A 468 11.97 -14.75 0.47
CA LYS A 468 11.94 -13.95 -0.77
C LYS A 468 11.86 -12.46 -0.49
N ALA A 469 11.05 -12.03 0.50
CA ALA A 469 10.90 -10.64 0.89
C ALA A 469 12.19 -10.06 1.46
N VAL A 470 12.91 -10.82 2.29
CA VAL A 470 14.23 -10.46 2.82
C VAL A 470 15.24 -10.30 1.69
N ALA A 471 15.24 -11.20 0.71
CA ALA A 471 16.11 -11.08 -0.46
C ALA A 471 15.81 -9.80 -1.26
N ILE A 472 14.53 -9.50 -1.50
CA ILE A 472 14.09 -8.27 -2.18
C ILE A 472 14.50 -7.02 -1.39
N ALA A 473 14.30 -7.00 -0.07
CA ALA A 473 14.69 -5.86 0.76
C ALA A 473 16.20 -5.59 0.66
N LYS A 474 17.02 -6.61 0.81
CA LYS A 474 18.50 -6.52 0.70
C LYS A 474 18.95 -6.07 -0.69
N GLU A 475 18.37 -6.61 -1.76
CA GLU A 475 18.67 -6.22 -3.14
C GLU A 475 18.37 -4.74 -3.38
N ARG A 476 17.30 -4.21 -2.77
CA ARG A 476 16.92 -2.79 -2.82
C ARG A 476 17.68 -1.91 -1.83
N GLY A 477 18.60 -2.45 -1.03
CA GLY A 477 19.42 -1.71 -0.07
C GLY A 477 18.71 -1.35 1.24
N TYR A 478 17.65 -2.08 1.61
CA TYR A 478 16.93 -1.89 2.88
C TYR A 478 17.32 -2.93 3.93
N PRO A 479 17.21 -2.59 5.24
CA PRO A 479 17.31 -3.55 6.32
C PRO A 479 16.28 -4.69 6.13
N GLN A 480 16.73 -5.93 6.40
CA GLN A 480 15.85 -7.10 6.28
C GLN A 480 14.65 -7.06 7.24
N GLU A 481 14.78 -6.35 8.33
CA GLU A 481 13.77 -6.16 9.37
C GLU A 481 12.47 -5.56 8.80
N LEU A 482 12.55 -4.75 7.74
CA LEU A 482 11.38 -4.18 7.07
C LEU A 482 10.55 -5.25 6.33
N ALA A 483 11.14 -6.42 6.07
CA ALA A 483 10.49 -7.55 5.39
C ALA A 483 9.98 -8.62 6.35
N ILE A 484 10.49 -8.66 7.59
CA ILE A 484 10.17 -9.69 8.58
C ILE A 484 8.88 -9.31 9.34
N PRO A 485 7.92 -10.23 9.54
CA PRO A 485 6.74 -9.96 10.36
C PRO A 485 7.11 -9.74 11.83
N THR A 486 6.36 -8.90 12.52
CA THR A 486 6.47 -8.76 13.98
C THR A 486 6.19 -10.10 14.66
N GLY A 487 7.03 -10.50 15.62
CA GLY A 487 6.88 -11.78 16.34
C GLY A 487 7.26 -13.03 15.55
N TYR A 488 7.76 -12.89 14.30
CA TYR A 488 8.19 -14.03 13.50
C TYR A 488 9.41 -14.73 14.12
N GLN A 489 9.25 -16.00 14.45
CA GLN A 489 10.34 -16.90 14.80
C GLN A 489 10.52 -17.89 13.66
N ARG A 490 11.71 -17.90 13.06
CA ARG A 490 12.05 -18.87 12.03
C ARG A 490 11.87 -20.29 12.60
N ALA A 491 11.09 -21.13 11.94
CA ALA A 491 11.10 -22.55 12.27
C ALA A 491 12.54 -23.08 12.05
N ILE A 492 13.17 -23.56 13.13
CA ILE A 492 14.55 -24.12 13.14
C ILE A 492 14.50 -25.52 12.57
#